data_036fc726203f4dd330bf70f39d38a1f3
#
_entry.id   036fc726203f4dd330bf70f39d38a1f3
#
_cell.length_a   1.000
_cell.length_b   1.000
_cell.length_c   1.000
_cell.angle_alpha   90.00
_cell.angle_beta   90.00
_cell.angle_gamma   90.00
#
_symmetry.space_group_name_H-M   'P 1'
#
loop_
_entity.id
_entity.type
_entity.pdbx_description
1 polymer ?
#
loop_
_entity_poly.entity_id
_entity_poly.type
_entity_poly.pdbx_seq_one_letter_code
_entity_poly.pdbx_strand_id
1 'polypeptide(L)'
;HALFTPTNGWKKIADDNELRAYVNVLEDCRIDAKIQKKYPGVVENYLNGFEILNRRNFFGLKDKDYDTDLMLIDKINVFYKSSKKLLFNFSNADKLWLKKVDELKTFNDVIKLAKQLLDWQKKEVKKLKKLPDFDNHILVENYNLKNKENDSKDSKDIEGDGNKDDNSDS
;
A
#
# COMPACT_ATOMS: atom_id res chain seq x y z
N HIS A 1 -0.76 -7.26 11.46
CA HIS A 1 0.40 -6.51 12.02
C HIS A 1 0.74 -6.95 13.46
N ALA A 2 -0.20 -6.96 14.40
CA ALA A 2 0.08 -7.20 15.82
C ALA A 2 0.90 -8.47 16.14
N LEU A 3 0.76 -9.54 15.34
CA LEU A 3 1.46 -10.82 15.57
C LEU A 3 2.80 -10.94 14.83
N PHE A 4 3.03 -10.15 13.78
CA PHE A 4 4.15 -10.39 12.85
C PHE A 4 5.05 -9.19 12.63
N THR A 5 4.63 -7.99 13.09
CA THR A 5 5.38 -6.75 12.89
C THR A 5 5.91 -6.20 14.21
N PRO A 6 7.24 -6.05 14.37
CA PRO A 6 7.82 -5.48 15.57
C PRO A 6 7.46 -3.99 15.73
N THR A 7 6.86 -3.61 16.85
CA THR A 7 6.49 -2.20 17.15
C THR A 7 7.68 -1.24 17.07
N ASN A 8 8.87 -1.68 17.50
CA ASN A 8 10.09 -0.88 17.44
C ASN A 8 10.60 -0.62 16.00
N GLY A 9 10.15 -1.41 15.03
CA GLY A 9 10.52 -1.22 13.62
C GLY A 9 9.92 0.05 13.02
N TRP A 10 8.69 0.37 13.40
CA TRP A 10 7.98 1.57 12.92
C TRP A 10 8.61 2.87 13.42
N LYS A 11 9.20 2.88 14.62
CA LYS A 11 9.89 4.06 15.16
C LYS A 11 11.05 4.52 14.28
N LYS A 12 11.70 3.60 13.56
CA LYS A 12 12.85 3.90 12.70
C LYS A 12 12.49 4.67 11.42
N ILE A 13 11.23 4.68 11.05
CA ILE A 13 10.70 5.30 9.83
C ILE A 13 9.58 6.30 10.13
N ALA A 14 9.41 6.67 11.43
CA ALA A 14 8.29 7.51 11.88
C ALA A 14 8.24 8.87 11.19
N ASP A 15 9.40 9.47 10.91
CA ASP A 15 9.52 10.82 10.37
C ASP A 15 9.47 10.88 8.83
N ASP A 16 9.41 9.74 8.14
CA ASP A 16 9.34 9.65 6.68
C ASP A 16 7.99 9.07 6.23
N ASN A 17 7.02 9.95 6.02
CA ASN A 17 5.65 9.58 5.64
C ASN A 17 5.59 8.81 4.32
N GLU A 18 6.43 9.19 3.35
CA GLU A 18 6.47 8.52 2.06
C GLU A 18 7.01 7.10 2.17
N LEU A 19 8.12 6.92 2.89
CA LEU A 19 8.66 5.60 3.18
C LEU A 19 7.68 4.75 3.99
N ARG A 20 6.99 5.34 4.97
CA ARG A 20 5.95 4.65 5.76
C ARG A 20 4.85 4.08 4.88
N ALA A 21 4.37 4.85 3.89
CA ALA A 21 3.35 4.37 2.96
C ALA A 21 3.82 3.14 2.18
N TYR A 22 5.06 3.14 1.67
CA TYR A 22 5.64 1.99 0.98
C TYR A 22 5.84 0.79 1.91
N VAL A 23 6.36 1.02 3.12
CA VAL A 23 6.53 -0.03 4.12
C VAL A 23 5.18 -0.65 4.48
N ASN A 24 4.13 0.14 4.65
CA ASN A 24 2.80 -0.35 4.99
C ASN A 24 2.27 -1.32 3.91
N VAL A 25 2.34 -0.92 2.64
CA VAL A 25 1.91 -1.77 1.52
C VAL A 25 2.71 -3.08 1.46
N LEU A 26 4.05 -3.01 1.52
CA LEU A 26 4.90 -4.19 1.41
C LEU A 26 4.80 -5.11 2.63
N GLU A 27 4.60 -4.54 3.82
CA GLU A 27 4.36 -5.33 5.04
C GLU A 27 3.02 -6.07 4.98
N ASP A 28 1.97 -5.42 4.48
CA ASP A 28 0.69 -6.08 4.22
C ASP A 28 0.87 -7.26 3.26
N CYS A 29 1.57 -7.07 2.13
CA CYS A 29 1.86 -8.16 1.20
C CYS A 29 2.55 -9.34 1.88
N ARG A 30 3.56 -9.07 2.72
CA ARG A 30 4.30 -10.10 3.46
C ARG A 30 3.42 -10.84 4.47
N ILE A 31 2.61 -10.10 5.23
CA ILE A 31 1.73 -10.68 6.28
C ILE A 31 0.62 -11.49 5.64
N ASP A 32 -0.05 -10.95 4.63
CA ASP A 32 -1.14 -11.62 3.93
C ASP A 32 -0.65 -12.93 3.29
N ALA A 33 0.54 -12.93 2.68
CA ALA A 33 1.15 -14.15 2.15
C ALA A 33 1.42 -15.20 3.23
N LYS A 34 1.89 -14.78 4.43
CA LYS A 34 2.10 -15.68 5.57
C LYS A 34 0.80 -16.26 6.10
N ILE A 35 -0.24 -15.43 6.22
CA ILE A 35 -1.56 -15.85 6.70
C ILE A 35 -2.17 -16.84 5.72
N GLN A 36 -2.18 -16.54 4.42
CA GLN A 36 -2.74 -17.41 3.39
C GLN A 36 -2.00 -18.74 3.30
N LYS A 37 -0.66 -18.74 3.47
CA LYS A 37 0.12 -19.97 3.54
C LYS A 37 -0.20 -20.81 4.77
N LYS A 38 -0.37 -20.17 5.93
CA LYS A 38 -0.69 -20.85 7.20
C LYS A 38 -2.13 -21.36 7.26
N TYR A 39 -3.05 -20.63 6.63
CA TYR A 39 -4.48 -20.90 6.63
C TYR A 39 -5.05 -20.84 5.20
N PRO A 40 -4.84 -21.88 4.38
CA PRO A 40 -5.26 -21.84 2.96
C PRO A 40 -6.76 -21.54 2.76
N GLY A 41 -7.61 -21.94 3.71
CA GLY A 41 -9.05 -21.67 3.64
C GLY A 41 -9.45 -20.19 3.73
N VAL A 42 -8.55 -19.29 4.16
CA VAL A 42 -8.88 -17.85 4.23
C VAL A 42 -8.76 -17.13 2.88
N VAL A 43 -8.15 -17.76 1.86
CA VAL A 43 -7.94 -17.13 0.55
C VAL A 43 -9.27 -16.68 -0.08
N GLU A 44 -10.30 -17.50 0.03
CA GLU A 44 -11.63 -17.16 -0.48
C GLU A 44 -12.22 -15.94 0.25
N ASN A 45 -12.04 -15.86 1.58
CA ASN A 45 -12.48 -14.71 2.37
C ASN A 45 -11.74 -13.42 1.97
N TYR A 46 -10.43 -13.51 1.67
CA TYR A 46 -9.67 -12.37 1.13
C TYR A 46 -10.21 -11.90 -0.21
N LEU A 47 -10.53 -12.83 -1.12
CA LEU A 47 -11.10 -12.49 -2.42
C LEU A 47 -12.48 -11.84 -2.28
N ASN A 48 -13.35 -12.42 -1.48
CA ASN A 48 -14.68 -11.87 -1.23
C ASN A 48 -14.59 -10.47 -0.58
N GLY A 49 -13.70 -10.30 0.39
CA GLY A 49 -13.44 -9.00 1.02
C GLY A 49 -12.92 -7.98 0.02
N PHE A 50 -11.96 -8.36 -0.83
CA PHE A 50 -11.45 -7.51 -1.90
C PHE A 50 -12.55 -7.08 -2.86
N GLU A 51 -13.39 -7.99 -3.34
CA GLU A 51 -14.48 -7.68 -4.26
C GLU A 51 -15.51 -6.70 -3.66
N ILE A 52 -15.86 -6.87 -2.38
CA ILE A 52 -16.75 -5.95 -1.66
C ILE A 52 -16.15 -4.55 -1.59
N LEU A 53 -14.88 -4.44 -1.22
CA LEU A 53 -14.16 -3.17 -1.11
C LEU A 53 -13.99 -2.51 -2.48
N ASN A 54 -13.66 -3.29 -3.51
CA ASN A 54 -13.51 -2.79 -4.88
C ASN A 54 -14.82 -2.25 -5.44
N ARG A 55 -15.94 -2.94 -5.23
CA ARG A 55 -17.28 -2.44 -5.60
C ARG A 55 -17.64 -1.12 -4.92
N ARG A 56 -17.17 -0.89 -3.71
CA ARG A 56 -17.31 0.38 -2.98
C ARG A 56 -16.29 1.43 -3.38
N ASN A 57 -15.47 1.16 -4.38
CA ASN A 57 -14.36 2.01 -4.83
C ASN A 57 -13.37 2.39 -3.71
N PHE A 58 -13.19 1.50 -2.74
CA PHE A 58 -12.29 1.72 -1.61
C PHE A 58 -10.83 1.94 -2.06
N PHE A 59 -10.41 1.24 -3.11
CA PHE A 59 -9.06 1.37 -3.69
C PHE A 59 -8.94 2.52 -4.69
N GLY A 60 -10.04 3.26 -4.97
CA GLY A 60 -10.04 4.36 -5.93
C GLY A 60 -9.74 3.93 -7.37
N LEU A 61 -10.13 2.71 -7.75
CA LEU A 61 -9.83 2.12 -9.06
C LEU A 61 -10.89 2.44 -10.12
N LYS A 62 -12.07 2.92 -9.71
CA LYS A 62 -13.15 3.26 -10.62
C LYS A 62 -12.68 4.34 -11.59
N ASP A 63 -12.94 4.12 -12.86
CA ASP A 63 -12.61 5.05 -13.94
C ASP A 63 -11.10 5.29 -14.14
N LYS A 64 -10.21 4.44 -13.59
CA LYS A 64 -8.77 4.50 -13.79
C LYS A 64 -8.30 3.46 -14.80
N ASP A 65 -7.38 3.88 -15.65
CA ASP A 65 -6.54 2.96 -16.42
C ASP A 65 -5.45 2.41 -15.50
N TYR A 66 -5.49 1.09 -15.26
CA TYR A 66 -4.56 0.45 -14.33
C TYR A 66 -3.11 0.46 -14.81
N ASP A 67 -2.88 0.62 -16.12
CA ASP A 67 -1.53 0.62 -16.67
C ASP A 67 -0.89 2.01 -16.61
N THR A 68 -1.67 3.07 -16.78
CA THR A 68 -1.17 4.46 -16.88
C THR A 68 -1.36 5.26 -15.60
N ASP A 69 -2.48 5.05 -14.88
CA ASP A 69 -2.88 5.90 -13.76
C ASP A 69 -2.39 5.41 -12.38
N LEU A 70 -1.81 4.21 -12.33
CA LEU A 70 -1.31 3.62 -11.09
C LEU A 70 0.21 3.55 -11.06
N MET A 71 0.79 4.01 -9.97
CA MET A 71 2.20 3.77 -9.67
C MET A 71 2.44 2.30 -9.37
N LEU A 72 3.70 1.82 -9.53
CA LEU A 72 4.02 0.42 -9.28
C LEU A 72 3.64 -0.03 -7.86
N ILE A 73 3.84 0.81 -6.85
CA ILE A 73 3.46 0.49 -5.45
C ILE A 73 1.94 0.26 -5.32
N ASP A 74 1.12 1.02 -6.06
CA ASP A 74 -0.34 0.86 -6.04
C ASP A 74 -0.76 -0.42 -6.76
N LYS A 75 -0.15 -0.72 -7.91
CA LYS A 75 -0.35 -1.99 -8.63
C LYS A 75 0.00 -3.18 -7.72
N ILE A 76 1.12 -3.11 -7.00
CA ILE A 76 1.54 -4.12 -6.02
C ILE A 76 0.47 -4.27 -4.93
N ASN A 77 0.02 -3.16 -4.31
CA ASN A 77 -0.99 -3.21 -3.27
C ASN A 77 -2.25 -3.95 -3.72
N VAL A 78 -2.85 -3.52 -4.83
CA VAL A 78 -4.10 -4.09 -5.33
C VAL A 78 -3.91 -5.53 -5.81
N PHE A 79 -2.79 -5.84 -6.47
CA PHE A 79 -2.46 -7.17 -6.94
C PHE A 79 -2.39 -8.19 -5.79
N TYR A 80 -1.70 -7.86 -4.71
CA TYR A 80 -1.60 -8.75 -3.55
C TYR A 80 -2.91 -8.82 -2.75
N LYS A 81 -3.63 -7.72 -2.58
CA LYS A 81 -4.95 -7.69 -1.93
C LYS A 81 -5.99 -8.52 -2.68
N SER A 82 -5.91 -8.62 -4.00
CA SER A 82 -6.74 -9.52 -4.83
C SER A 82 -6.23 -10.96 -4.85
N SER A 83 -5.31 -11.34 -3.97
CA SER A 83 -4.63 -12.65 -3.98
C SER A 83 -4.05 -12.99 -5.36
N LYS A 84 -3.48 -11.98 -6.03
CA LYS A 84 -2.85 -12.05 -7.37
C LYS A 84 -3.83 -12.42 -8.50
N LYS A 85 -5.13 -12.23 -8.29
CA LYS A 85 -6.18 -12.55 -9.26
C LYS A 85 -6.46 -11.40 -10.23
N LEU A 86 -6.28 -10.15 -9.81
CA LEU A 86 -6.46 -9.01 -10.70
C LEU A 86 -5.32 -8.94 -11.71
N LEU A 87 -5.67 -8.82 -12.99
CA LEU A 87 -4.69 -8.79 -14.07
C LEU A 87 -4.15 -7.35 -14.26
N PHE A 88 -2.85 -7.22 -14.26
CA PHE A 88 -2.12 -6.01 -14.58
C PHE A 88 -1.09 -6.30 -15.68
N ASN A 89 -0.81 -5.31 -16.51
CA ASN A 89 0.27 -5.32 -17.48
C ASN A 89 1.59 -4.96 -16.78
N PHE A 90 2.18 -5.91 -16.09
CA PHE A 90 3.49 -5.72 -15.48
C PHE A 90 4.61 -5.82 -16.51
N SER A 91 5.43 -4.78 -16.61
CA SER A 91 6.67 -4.81 -17.40
C SER A 91 7.66 -5.84 -16.84
N ASN A 92 8.70 -6.14 -17.61
CA ASN A 92 9.78 -7.04 -17.12
C ASN A 92 10.48 -6.46 -15.87
N ALA A 93 10.63 -5.15 -15.79
CA ALA A 93 11.18 -4.48 -14.61
C ALA A 93 10.24 -4.63 -13.40
N ASP A 94 8.93 -4.46 -13.60
CA ASP A 94 7.93 -4.62 -12.54
C ASP A 94 7.92 -6.05 -11.99
N LYS A 95 8.04 -7.06 -12.88
CA LYS A 95 8.09 -8.48 -12.48
C LYS A 95 9.29 -8.79 -11.59
N LEU A 96 10.42 -8.11 -11.78
CA LEU A 96 11.56 -8.24 -10.87
C LEU A 96 11.26 -7.71 -9.47
N TRP A 97 10.48 -6.63 -9.36
CA TRP A 97 10.02 -6.11 -8.08
C TRP A 97 9.03 -7.06 -7.41
N LEU A 98 8.06 -7.62 -8.16
CA LEU A 98 7.13 -8.62 -7.62
C LEU A 98 7.86 -9.84 -7.04
N LYS A 99 8.90 -10.32 -7.73
CA LYS A 99 9.73 -11.42 -7.21
C LYS A 99 10.38 -11.05 -5.87
N LYS A 100 10.93 -9.84 -5.73
CA LYS A 100 11.50 -9.38 -4.46
C LYS A 100 10.44 -9.28 -3.35
N VAL A 101 9.21 -8.88 -3.69
CA VAL A 101 8.08 -8.85 -2.73
C VAL A 101 7.74 -10.27 -2.26
N ASP A 102 7.70 -11.25 -3.15
CA ASP A 102 7.45 -12.65 -2.80
C ASP A 102 8.55 -13.26 -1.90
N GLU A 103 9.75 -12.73 -1.95
CA GLU A 103 10.91 -13.19 -1.15
C GLU A 103 10.98 -12.55 0.25
N LEU A 104 10.06 -11.61 0.61
CA LEU A 104 10.05 -10.93 1.90
C LEU A 104 9.81 -11.90 3.06
N LYS A 105 10.74 -11.95 4.01
CA LYS A 105 10.67 -12.83 5.19
C LYS A 105 10.50 -12.06 6.49
N THR A 106 11.23 -10.97 6.66
CA THR A 106 11.28 -10.17 7.89
C THR A 106 10.82 -8.74 7.65
N PHE A 107 10.45 -8.04 8.73
CA PHE A 107 10.12 -6.61 8.65
C PHE A 107 11.32 -5.75 8.21
N ASN A 108 12.53 -6.15 8.55
CA ASN A 108 13.74 -5.45 8.07
C ASN A 108 13.92 -5.59 6.56
N ASP A 109 13.55 -6.73 5.97
CA ASP A 109 13.56 -6.90 4.51
C ASP A 109 12.55 -5.97 3.85
N VAL A 110 11.38 -5.80 4.46
CA VAL A 110 10.35 -4.85 4.02
C VAL A 110 10.88 -3.43 3.99
N ILE A 111 11.50 -2.96 5.08
CA ILE A 111 12.07 -1.60 5.13
C ILE A 111 13.13 -1.41 4.05
N LYS A 112 14.02 -2.38 3.85
CA LYS A 112 15.06 -2.31 2.82
C LYS A 112 14.46 -2.26 1.42
N LEU A 113 13.49 -3.12 1.13
CA LEU A 113 12.83 -3.16 -0.17
C LEU A 113 12.03 -1.89 -0.44
N ALA A 114 11.33 -1.37 0.58
CA ALA A 114 10.58 -0.12 0.49
C ALA A 114 11.48 1.07 0.09
N LYS A 115 12.65 1.20 0.73
CA LYS A 115 13.63 2.22 0.36
C LYS A 115 14.11 2.09 -1.08
N GLN A 116 14.46 0.87 -1.50
CA GLN A 116 14.93 0.61 -2.86
C GLN A 116 13.85 0.93 -3.90
N LEU A 117 12.60 0.51 -3.64
CA LEU A 117 11.48 0.74 -4.56
C LEU A 117 11.14 2.23 -4.65
N LEU A 118 11.11 2.93 -3.52
CA LEU A 118 10.87 4.37 -3.47
C LEU A 118 11.95 5.15 -4.23
N ASP A 119 13.23 4.83 -4.04
CA ASP A 119 14.34 5.47 -4.75
C ASP A 119 14.29 5.18 -6.25
N TRP A 120 13.95 3.95 -6.63
CA TRP A 120 13.78 3.59 -8.03
C TRP A 120 12.62 4.37 -8.66
N GLN A 121 11.46 4.41 -8.00
CA GLN A 121 10.28 5.14 -8.47
C GLN A 121 10.58 6.64 -8.68
N LYS A 122 11.27 7.28 -7.72
CA LYS A 122 11.71 8.67 -7.85
C LYS A 122 12.61 8.91 -9.06
N LYS A 123 13.49 7.95 -9.37
CA LYS A 123 14.36 8.04 -10.55
C LYS A 123 13.57 7.88 -11.84
N GLU A 124 12.60 6.95 -11.90
CA GLU A 124 11.74 6.76 -13.08
C GLU A 124 10.88 8.00 -13.36
N VAL A 125 10.25 8.58 -12.34
CA VAL A 125 9.50 9.84 -12.46
C VAL A 125 10.38 10.98 -12.97
N LYS A 126 11.63 11.09 -12.48
CA LYS A 126 12.58 12.11 -12.98
C LYS A 126 13.00 11.89 -14.41
N LYS A 127 13.11 10.64 -14.89
CA LYS A 127 13.41 10.33 -16.29
C LYS A 127 12.24 10.74 -17.19
N LEU A 128 11.01 10.40 -16.81
CA LEU A 128 9.81 10.75 -17.55
C LEU A 128 9.65 12.26 -17.70
N LYS A 129 9.88 13.04 -16.64
CA LYS A 129 9.84 14.51 -16.66
C LYS A 129 10.85 15.17 -17.60
N LYS A 130 11.87 14.46 -18.06
CA LYS A 130 12.88 14.96 -19.02
C LYS A 130 12.52 14.70 -20.49
N LEU A 131 11.45 13.95 -20.76
CA LEU A 131 10.99 13.70 -22.12
C LEU A 131 10.19 14.89 -22.65
N PRO A 132 10.44 15.36 -23.92
CA PRO A 132 9.84 16.59 -24.44
C PRO A 132 8.32 16.57 -24.58
N ASP A 133 7.70 15.40 -24.73
CA ASP A 133 6.26 15.22 -24.99
C ASP A 133 5.49 14.73 -23.74
N PHE A 134 6.09 14.89 -22.55
CA PHE A 134 5.46 14.38 -21.33
C PHE A 134 4.56 15.46 -20.73
N ASP A 135 3.25 15.24 -20.77
CA ASP A 135 2.27 16.09 -20.08
C ASP A 135 2.39 15.90 -18.56
N ASN A 136 3.04 16.87 -17.92
CA ASN A 136 3.41 16.82 -16.49
C ASN A 136 2.20 16.79 -15.54
N HIS A 137 0.96 17.01 -16.04
CA HIS A 137 -0.21 17.20 -15.17
C HIS A 137 -0.64 15.94 -14.43
N ILE A 138 -0.63 14.77 -15.07
CA ILE A 138 -1.25 13.55 -14.53
C ILE A 138 -0.42 12.94 -13.39
N LEU A 139 0.91 12.85 -13.54
CA LEU A 139 1.74 12.21 -12.50
C LEU A 139 1.98 13.08 -11.26
N VAL A 140 2.08 14.41 -11.45
CA VAL A 140 2.31 15.34 -10.34
C VAL A 140 1.04 15.52 -9.51
N GLU A 141 -0.14 15.52 -10.11
CA GLU A 141 -1.41 15.57 -9.40
C GLU A 141 -1.65 14.29 -8.59
N ASN A 142 -1.42 13.12 -9.17
CA ASN A 142 -1.58 11.84 -8.45
C ASN A 142 -0.59 11.69 -7.29
N TYR A 143 0.64 12.20 -7.43
CA TYR A 143 1.64 12.20 -6.37
C TYR A 143 1.28 13.17 -5.23
N ASN A 144 0.79 14.37 -5.57
CA ASN A 144 0.42 15.40 -4.60
C ASN A 144 -0.92 15.11 -3.90
N LEU A 145 -1.89 14.51 -4.60
CA LEU A 145 -3.18 14.12 -4.03
C LEU A 145 -3.01 13.02 -2.97
N LYS A 146 -2.15 12.01 -3.22
CA LYS A 146 -1.88 10.94 -2.25
C LYS A 146 -1.19 11.41 -0.99
N ASN A 147 -0.29 12.38 -1.10
CA ASN A 147 0.35 12.96 0.09
C ASN A 147 -0.64 13.76 0.93
N LYS A 148 -1.64 14.42 0.32
CA LYS A 148 -2.71 15.12 1.04
C LYS A 148 -3.74 14.19 1.68
N GLU A 149 -4.07 13.06 1.04
CA GLU A 149 -5.00 12.08 1.60
C GLU A 149 -4.41 11.30 2.79
N ASN A 150 -3.10 11.08 2.80
CA ASN A 150 -2.42 10.46 3.94
C ASN A 150 -2.35 11.40 5.15
N ASP A 151 -2.11 12.71 4.95
CA ASP A 151 -2.12 13.70 6.01
C ASP A 151 -3.53 13.90 6.63
N SER A 152 -4.59 13.69 5.84
CA SER A 152 -5.97 13.85 6.31
C SER A 152 -6.53 12.61 7.02
N LYS A 153 -5.97 11.43 6.83
CA LYS A 153 -6.38 10.20 7.53
C LYS A 153 -5.77 10.08 8.92
N ASP A 154 -4.52 10.51 9.11
CA ASP A 154 -3.88 10.53 10.43
C ASP A 154 -4.53 11.52 11.42
N SER A 155 -5.34 12.49 10.93
CA SER A 155 -6.01 13.49 11.78
C SER A 155 -7.40 13.06 12.26
N LYS A 156 -7.99 11.99 11.75
CA LYS A 156 -9.36 11.57 12.09
C LYS A 156 -9.45 10.41 13.09
N ASP A 157 -8.36 9.73 13.38
CA ASP A 157 -8.37 8.58 14.29
C ASP A 157 -8.10 8.95 15.77
N ILE A 158 -8.05 10.25 16.11
CA ILE A 158 -7.75 10.73 17.47
C ILE A 158 -8.99 11.25 18.22
N GLU A 159 -10.15 11.41 17.57
CA GLU A 159 -11.38 11.82 18.25
C GLU A 159 -12.42 10.69 18.29
N GLY A 160 -12.49 10.01 19.42
CA GLY A 160 -13.64 9.15 19.70
C GLY A 160 -13.38 7.97 20.61
N ASP A 161 -13.09 8.21 21.87
CA ASP A 161 -13.66 7.40 22.96
C ASP A 161 -13.58 8.12 24.30
N GLY A 162 -14.60 8.91 24.56
CA GLY A 162 -14.90 9.51 25.85
C GLY A 162 -16.17 8.89 26.40
N ASN A 163 -16.10 7.66 26.88
CA ASN A 163 -17.20 7.02 27.59
C ASN A 163 -17.34 7.67 28.97
N LYS A 164 -18.40 8.43 29.17
CA LYS A 164 -18.86 8.88 30.48
C LYS A 164 -19.84 7.82 31.01
N ASP A 165 -19.37 6.99 31.89
CA ASP A 165 -20.22 6.25 32.81
C ASP A 165 -20.71 7.23 33.90
N ASP A 166 -21.95 7.63 33.82
CA ASP A 166 -22.67 8.28 34.91
C ASP A 166 -23.51 7.22 35.61
N ASN A 167 -22.98 6.77 36.72
CA ASN A 167 -23.69 6.00 37.71
C ASN A 167 -24.44 7.01 38.64
N SER A 168 -25.76 6.99 38.67
CA SER A 168 -26.51 7.58 39.75
C SER A 168 -27.53 6.60 40.27
N ASP A 169 -27.25 6.13 41.49
CA ASP A 169 -28.18 5.52 42.41
C ASP A 169 -29.48 6.34 42.61
N SER A 170 -30.59 5.64 42.63
CA SER A 170 -31.69 5.84 43.58
C SER A 170 -32.61 4.64 43.55
#